data_2156be5e9abc9a51e0c996be6719232b
#
_entry.id   2156be5e9abc9a51e0c996be6719232b
#
_cell.length_a   1.000
_cell.length_b   1.000
_cell.length_c   1.000
_cell.angle_alpha   90.00
_cell.angle_beta   90.00
_cell.angle_gamma   90.00
#
_symmetry.space_group_name_H-M   'P 1'
#
loop_
_entity.id
_entity.type
_entity.pdbx_description
1 polymer ?
#
loop_
_entity_poly.entity_id
_entity_poly.type
_entity_poly.pdbx_seq_one_letter_code
_entity_poly.pdbx_strand_id
1 'polypeptide(L)'
;METKTPKFDYSDIHWQNNGKIKLCIIVGTRPEIIRLAAVISKCRKYFDVILAHTGQNYDYNLNGIFFRDLKLTEPEVYMDAVGDDLGATCGNIINCSYKLFAATKPDAVLVLGDTNSCLSVIGAKRLHIPIFHMEAGNRCKDECLPEETNRRIVDIISCLLYTSPSPRDGATSR
;
A
#
# COMPACT_ATOMS: atom_id res chain seq x y z
N MET A 1 3.13 -23.73 -9.93
CA MET A 1 2.78 -22.70 -8.93
C MET A 1 1.29 -22.74 -8.74
N GLU A 2 0.80 -23.06 -7.56
CA GLU A 2 -0.64 -22.94 -7.29
C GLU A 2 -1.02 -21.47 -7.36
N THR A 3 -1.89 -21.12 -8.30
CA THR A 3 -2.48 -19.79 -8.38
C THR A 3 -3.41 -19.62 -7.19
N LYS A 4 -3.02 -18.79 -6.22
CA LYS A 4 -3.88 -18.46 -5.09
C LYS A 4 -5.07 -17.63 -5.60
N THR A 5 -6.24 -17.93 -5.09
CA THR A 5 -7.45 -17.13 -5.41
C THR A 5 -7.44 -15.85 -4.61
N PRO A 6 -7.73 -14.69 -5.25
CA PRO A 6 -7.81 -13.42 -4.54
C PRO A 6 -8.77 -13.47 -3.36
N LYS A 7 -8.36 -12.93 -2.21
CA LYS A 7 -9.21 -12.85 -1.02
C LYS A 7 -10.22 -11.70 -1.16
N PHE A 8 -11.50 -12.00 -1.05
CA PHE A 8 -12.58 -11.01 -1.17
C PHE A 8 -13.45 -10.89 0.09
N ASP A 9 -13.26 -11.75 1.06
CA ASP A 9 -13.94 -11.66 2.36
C ASP A 9 -12.93 -11.26 3.44
N TYR A 10 -13.25 -10.22 4.18
CA TYR A 10 -12.47 -9.62 5.25
C TYR A 10 -13.28 -9.43 6.53
N SER A 11 -14.36 -10.19 6.69
CA SER A 11 -15.22 -10.15 7.88
C SER A 11 -14.50 -10.60 9.16
N ASP A 12 -13.41 -11.35 9.00
CA ASP A 12 -12.53 -11.82 10.07
C ASP A 12 -11.47 -10.79 10.50
N ILE A 13 -11.35 -9.69 9.78
CA ILE A 13 -10.33 -8.65 10.05
C ILE A 13 -10.90 -7.58 10.95
N HIS A 14 -10.29 -7.42 12.11
CA HIS A 14 -10.75 -6.48 13.13
C HIS A 14 -9.63 -5.58 13.63
N TRP A 15 -9.99 -4.33 13.94
CA TRP A 15 -9.12 -3.40 14.64
C TRP A 15 -8.93 -3.83 16.10
N GLN A 16 -7.82 -3.44 16.72
CA GLN A 16 -7.60 -3.64 18.15
C GLN A 16 -8.57 -2.81 19.01
N ASN A 17 -9.19 -1.78 18.42
CA ASN A 17 -10.13 -0.86 19.07
C ASN A 17 -9.54 -0.21 20.35
N ASN A 18 -8.28 0.21 20.25
CA ASN A 18 -7.52 0.79 21.34
C ASN A 18 -7.74 2.32 21.51
N GLY A 19 -8.77 2.87 20.86
CA GLY A 19 -9.11 4.31 20.89
C GLY A 19 -8.23 5.19 19.99
N LYS A 20 -7.32 4.59 19.19
CA LYS A 20 -6.46 5.31 18.27
C LYS A 20 -7.10 5.40 16.87
N ILE A 21 -6.59 6.32 16.04
CA ILE A 21 -6.93 6.44 14.63
C ILE A 21 -6.59 5.14 13.89
N LYS A 22 -7.51 4.65 13.10
CA LYS A 22 -7.43 3.41 12.32
C LYS A 22 -6.69 3.65 11.01
N LEU A 23 -5.46 3.16 10.91
CA LEU A 23 -4.60 3.34 9.75
C LEU A 23 -4.39 2.02 9.02
N CYS A 24 -4.81 1.95 7.75
CA CYS A 24 -4.47 0.83 6.87
C CYS A 24 -3.23 1.16 6.05
N ILE A 25 -2.19 0.33 6.15
CA ILE A 25 -0.95 0.46 5.37
C ILE A 25 -0.93 -0.63 4.32
N ILE A 26 -0.77 -0.26 3.04
CA ILE A 26 -0.72 -1.20 1.93
C ILE A 26 0.72 -1.36 1.46
N VAL A 27 1.14 -2.61 1.32
CA VAL A 27 2.43 -3.00 0.75
C VAL A 27 2.24 -4.17 -0.22
N GLY A 28 3.13 -4.31 -1.19
CA GLY A 28 3.04 -5.40 -2.17
C GLY A 28 4.40 -5.98 -2.55
N THR A 29 5.48 -5.25 -2.26
CA THR A 29 6.83 -5.63 -2.68
C THR A 29 7.83 -5.50 -1.53
N ARG A 30 8.95 -6.22 -1.64
CA ARG A 30 10.03 -6.15 -0.64
C ARG A 30 10.61 -4.76 -0.45
N PRO A 31 10.91 -3.99 -1.51
CA PRO A 31 11.39 -2.62 -1.35
C PRO A 31 10.44 -1.74 -0.53
N GLU A 32 9.14 -1.88 -0.69
CA GLU A 32 8.15 -1.14 0.11
C GLU A 32 8.24 -1.52 1.59
N ILE A 33 8.32 -2.82 1.90
CA ILE A 33 8.42 -3.31 3.28
C ILE A 33 9.69 -2.77 3.94
N ILE A 34 10.84 -2.85 3.24
CA ILE A 34 12.13 -2.37 3.76
C ILE A 34 12.08 -0.87 4.03
N ARG A 35 11.60 -0.08 3.06
CA ARG A 35 11.51 1.38 3.18
C ARG A 35 10.53 1.83 4.26
N LEU A 36 9.40 1.12 4.39
CA LEU A 36 8.38 1.44 5.38
C LEU A 36 8.64 0.85 6.77
N ALA A 37 9.65 0.02 6.97
CA ALA A 37 9.87 -0.70 8.23
C ALA A 37 9.85 0.20 9.46
N ALA A 38 10.61 1.31 9.44
CA ALA A 38 10.64 2.28 10.52
C ALA A 38 9.29 3.01 10.68
N VAL A 39 8.63 3.32 9.57
CA VAL A 39 7.31 3.98 9.56
C VAL A 39 6.25 3.05 10.13
N ILE A 40 6.18 1.80 9.69
CA ILE A 40 5.25 0.79 10.22
C ILE A 40 5.44 0.64 11.74
N SER A 41 6.69 0.46 12.20
CA SER A 41 7.01 0.35 13.62
C SER A 41 6.57 1.58 14.42
N LYS A 42 6.75 2.77 13.84
CA LYS A 42 6.32 4.03 14.46
C LYS A 42 4.80 4.15 14.46
N CYS A 43 4.15 3.84 13.34
CA CYS A 43 2.68 3.89 13.22
C CYS A 43 2.00 2.97 14.24
N ARG A 44 2.49 1.76 14.44
CA ARG A 44 1.92 0.85 15.44
C ARG A 44 1.96 1.38 16.88
N LYS A 45 2.83 2.36 17.20
CA LYS A 45 2.85 3.01 18.53
C LYS A 45 1.74 4.04 18.68
N TYR A 46 1.38 4.74 17.61
CA TYR A 46 0.48 5.90 17.66
C TYR A 46 -0.90 5.66 17.06
N PHE A 47 -1.04 4.66 16.18
CA PHE A 47 -2.27 4.33 15.47
C PHE A 47 -2.70 2.90 15.78
N ASP A 48 -3.96 2.60 15.52
CA ASP A 48 -4.45 1.24 15.35
C ASP A 48 -4.17 0.84 13.89
N VAL A 49 -3.27 -0.11 13.66
CA VAL A 49 -2.73 -0.38 12.33
C VAL A 49 -3.18 -1.75 11.84
N ILE A 50 -3.72 -1.78 10.62
CA ILE A 50 -3.80 -2.98 9.79
C ILE A 50 -2.77 -2.82 8.68
N LEU A 51 -1.81 -3.75 8.63
CA LEU A 51 -0.87 -3.89 7.52
C LEU A 51 -1.42 -4.93 6.55
N ALA A 52 -1.63 -4.53 5.29
CA ALA A 52 -2.17 -5.40 4.25
C ALA A 52 -1.17 -5.56 3.10
N HIS A 53 -0.91 -6.82 2.73
CA HIS A 53 0.00 -7.19 1.65
C HIS A 53 -0.81 -7.62 0.43
N THR A 54 -0.54 -7.03 -0.73
CA THR A 54 -1.29 -7.32 -1.97
C THR A 54 -0.99 -8.68 -2.58
N GLY A 55 0.12 -9.31 -2.19
CA GLY A 55 0.52 -10.63 -2.69
C GLY A 55 1.47 -10.59 -3.87
N GLN A 56 1.87 -9.42 -4.38
CA GLN A 56 2.89 -9.32 -5.42
C GLN A 56 4.23 -9.88 -4.91
N ASN A 57 4.89 -10.73 -5.72
CA ASN A 57 6.15 -11.40 -5.37
C ASN A 57 6.10 -12.22 -4.08
N TYR A 58 5.00 -12.94 -3.86
CA TYR A 58 4.81 -13.76 -2.70
C TYR A 58 5.57 -15.09 -2.82
N ASP A 59 6.81 -15.11 -2.38
CA ASP A 59 7.45 -16.32 -1.89
C ASP A 59 7.37 -16.29 -0.36
N TYR A 60 6.54 -17.16 0.21
CA TYR A 60 6.28 -17.21 1.66
C TYR A 60 7.57 -17.31 2.48
N ASN A 61 8.52 -18.11 2.00
CA ASN A 61 9.80 -18.31 2.69
C ASN A 61 10.70 -17.07 2.69
N LEU A 62 10.56 -16.20 1.69
CA LEU A 62 11.37 -15.01 1.56
C LEU A 62 10.74 -13.80 2.28
N ASN A 63 9.42 -13.64 2.28
CA ASN A 63 8.76 -12.50 2.92
C ASN A 63 8.76 -12.60 4.45
N GLY A 64 8.49 -13.77 5.02
CA GLY A 64 8.55 -14.01 6.48
C GLY A 64 9.93 -13.73 7.09
N ILE A 65 11.01 -13.94 6.33
CA ILE A 65 12.38 -13.60 6.75
C ILE A 65 12.52 -12.09 6.91
N PHE A 66 12.03 -11.30 5.94
CA PHE A 66 12.15 -9.83 6.02
C PHE A 66 11.40 -9.23 7.20
N PHE A 67 10.18 -9.69 7.48
CA PHE A 67 9.44 -9.22 8.65
C PHE A 67 10.17 -9.54 9.94
N ARG A 68 10.77 -10.72 10.04
CA ARG A 68 11.57 -11.15 11.20
C ARG A 68 12.84 -10.32 11.37
N ASP A 69 13.62 -10.17 10.29
CA ASP A 69 14.90 -9.45 10.31
C ASP A 69 14.70 -7.96 10.61
N LEU A 70 13.63 -7.37 10.10
CA LEU A 70 13.24 -5.99 10.36
C LEU A 70 12.48 -5.82 11.70
N LYS A 71 12.28 -6.90 12.47
CA LYS A 71 11.53 -6.90 13.73
C LYS A 71 10.11 -6.34 13.58
N LEU A 72 9.49 -6.60 12.44
CA LEU A 72 8.10 -6.26 12.16
C LEU A 72 7.20 -7.46 12.45
N THR A 73 5.98 -7.17 12.88
CA THR A 73 4.91 -8.19 12.89
C THR A 73 4.47 -8.46 11.45
N GLU A 74 4.06 -9.69 11.20
CA GLU A 74 3.50 -10.04 9.89
C GLU A 74 2.26 -9.21 9.57
N PRO A 75 1.93 -9.05 8.26
CA PRO A 75 0.69 -8.41 7.85
C PRO A 75 -0.54 -9.12 8.44
N GLU A 76 -1.50 -8.32 8.87
CA GLU A 76 -2.80 -8.83 9.30
C GLU A 76 -3.64 -9.34 8.12
N VAL A 77 -3.31 -8.87 6.91
CA VAL A 77 -4.06 -9.21 5.69
C VAL A 77 -3.11 -9.57 4.55
N TYR A 78 -3.38 -10.72 3.92
CA TYR A 78 -2.84 -11.09 2.62
C TYR A 78 -3.98 -11.12 1.61
N MET A 79 -3.90 -10.30 0.56
CA MET A 79 -4.97 -10.15 -0.44
C MET A 79 -4.90 -11.22 -1.52
N ASP A 80 -3.72 -11.83 -1.74
CA ASP A 80 -3.44 -12.78 -2.81
C ASP A 80 -3.91 -12.27 -4.19
N ALA A 81 -3.67 -10.99 -4.46
CA ALA A 81 -4.23 -10.27 -5.60
C ALA A 81 -3.54 -10.55 -6.95
N VAL A 82 -2.53 -11.42 -6.97
CA VAL A 82 -1.86 -11.79 -8.22
C VAL A 82 -2.83 -12.53 -9.13
N GLY A 83 -2.97 -12.04 -10.36
CA GLY A 83 -3.77 -12.66 -11.40
C GLY A 83 -2.91 -13.30 -12.49
N ASP A 84 -3.56 -13.83 -13.52
CA ASP A 84 -2.88 -14.51 -14.63
C ASP A 84 -2.07 -13.55 -15.51
N ASP A 85 -2.44 -12.27 -15.50
CA ASP A 85 -1.75 -11.20 -16.20
C ASP A 85 -1.69 -9.93 -15.37
N LEU A 86 -1.04 -8.90 -15.91
CA LEU A 86 -0.88 -7.61 -15.24
C LEU A 86 -2.23 -6.90 -15.04
N GLY A 87 -3.12 -6.98 -16.01
CA GLY A 87 -4.45 -6.36 -15.94
C GLY A 87 -5.30 -7.01 -14.84
N ALA A 88 -5.32 -8.33 -14.77
CA ALA A 88 -5.98 -9.09 -13.73
C ALA A 88 -5.40 -8.75 -12.34
N THR A 89 -4.07 -8.68 -12.23
CA THR A 89 -3.40 -8.30 -10.99
C THR A 89 -3.81 -6.90 -10.53
N CYS A 90 -3.77 -5.90 -11.41
CA CYS A 90 -4.19 -4.54 -11.07
C CYS A 90 -5.68 -4.49 -10.68
N GLY A 91 -6.54 -5.17 -11.45
CA GLY A 91 -7.97 -5.26 -11.13
C GLY A 91 -8.25 -5.92 -9.79
N ASN A 92 -7.54 -7.00 -9.47
CA ASN A 92 -7.65 -7.69 -8.19
C ASN A 92 -7.18 -6.82 -7.03
N ILE A 93 -6.08 -6.08 -7.18
CA ILE A 93 -5.60 -5.15 -6.14
C ILE A 93 -6.68 -4.12 -5.82
N ILE A 94 -7.28 -3.51 -6.84
CA ILE A 94 -8.35 -2.51 -6.66
C ILE A 94 -9.57 -3.14 -5.98
N ASN A 95 -10.01 -4.31 -6.44
CA ASN A 95 -11.19 -4.98 -5.91
C ASN A 95 -10.98 -5.47 -4.48
N CYS A 96 -9.87 -6.15 -4.19
CA CYS A 96 -9.53 -6.64 -2.86
C CYS A 96 -9.42 -5.50 -1.86
N SER A 97 -8.72 -4.42 -2.23
CA SER A 97 -8.57 -3.27 -1.34
C SER A 97 -9.89 -2.53 -1.11
N TYR A 98 -10.74 -2.38 -2.13
CA TYR A 98 -12.07 -1.80 -1.95
C TYR A 98 -12.90 -2.60 -0.92
N LYS A 99 -12.91 -3.94 -1.04
CA LYS A 99 -13.64 -4.81 -0.11
C LYS A 99 -13.04 -4.79 1.30
N LEU A 100 -11.71 -4.78 1.42
CA LEU A 100 -11.03 -4.63 2.70
C LEU A 100 -11.42 -3.31 3.38
N PHE A 101 -11.38 -2.21 2.66
CA PHE A 101 -11.70 -0.89 3.22
C PHE A 101 -13.19 -0.76 3.57
N ALA A 102 -14.08 -1.34 2.76
CA ALA A 102 -15.51 -1.37 3.04
C ALA A 102 -15.84 -2.17 4.32
N ALA A 103 -15.13 -3.29 4.55
CA ALA A 103 -15.30 -4.11 5.73
C ALA A 103 -14.69 -3.46 6.98
N THR A 104 -13.47 -2.94 6.88
CA THR A 104 -12.70 -2.45 8.04
C THR A 104 -12.91 -0.97 8.34
N LYS A 105 -13.32 -0.16 7.37
CA LYS A 105 -13.59 1.28 7.50
C LYS A 105 -12.42 2.03 8.18
N PRO A 106 -11.22 2.06 7.57
CA PRO A 106 -10.11 2.80 8.13
C PRO A 106 -10.34 4.31 8.07
N ASP A 107 -9.78 5.04 9.03
CA ASP A 107 -9.80 6.52 9.04
C ASP A 107 -8.80 7.09 8.02
N ALA A 108 -7.77 6.31 7.66
CA ALA A 108 -6.77 6.70 6.66
C ALA A 108 -6.12 5.48 6.00
N VAL A 109 -5.59 5.70 4.79
CA VAL A 109 -4.78 4.73 4.04
C VAL A 109 -3.41 5.33 3.74
N LEU A 110 -2.35 4.56 3.97
CA LEU A 110 -0.96 4.90 3.64
C LEU A 110 -0.43 3.98 2.56
N VAL A 111 0.17 4.57 1.53
CA VAL A 111 0.88 3.86 0.45
C VAL A 111 2.25 4.49 0.21
N LEU A 112 3.16 3.72 -0.40
CA LEU A 112 4.51 4.17 -0.74
C LEU A 112 4.79 3.96 -2.22
N GLY A 113 5.28 5.00 -2.90
CA GLY A 113 5.89 4.92 -4.23
C GLY A 113 4.87 4.68 -5.35
N ASP A 114 5.19 3.75 -6.22
CA ASP A 114 4.62 3.65 -7.56
C ASP A 114 4.36 2.22 -8.06
N THR A 115 4.51 1.23 -7.20
CA THR A 115 4.22 -0.16 -7.55
C THR A 115 2.71 -0.37 -7.74
N ASN A 116 2.31 -1.51 -8.31
CA ASN A 116 0.89 -1.78 -8.52
C ASN A 116 0.09 -1.82 -7.21
N SER A 117 0.72 -2.10 -6.06
CA SER A 117 0.07 -2.05 -4.73
C SER A 117 -0.57 -0.69 -4.45
N CYS A 118 0.03 0.39 -4.97
CA CYS A 118 -0.48 1.75 -4.81
C CYS A 118 -1.84 1.98 -5.49
N LEU A 119 -2.24 1.16 -6.47
CA LEU A 119 -3.56 1.24 -7.11
C LEU A 119 -4.72 0.94 -6.15
N SER A 120 -4.42 0.35 -4.99
CA SER A 120 -5.37 0.21 -3.87
C SER A 120 -6.05 1.52 -3.48
N VAL A 121 -5.38 2.66 -3.69
CA VAL A 121 -5.93 3.99 -3.37
C VAL A 121 -7.18 4.35 -4.17
N ILE A 122 -7.42 3.70 -5.32
CA ILE A 122 -8.64 3.87 -6.10
C ILE A 122 -9.84 3.42 -5.26
N GLY A 123 -9.71 2.28 -4.56
CA GLY A 123 -10.72 1.79 -3.62
C GLY A 123 -10.95 2.76 -2.46
N ALA A 124 -9.89 3.26 -1.85
CA ALA A 124 -9.96 4.23 -0.76
C ALA A 124 -10.66 5.53 -1.20
N LYS A 125 -10.31 6.05 -2.39
CA LYS A 125 -10.93 7.26 -2.94
C LYS A 125 -12.44 7.10 -3.14
N ARG A 126 -12.89 5.94 -3.63
CA ARG A 126 -14.32 5.65 -3.83
C ARG A 126 -15.11 5.58 -2.52
N LEU A 127 -14.44 5.24 -1.43
CA LEU A 127 -15.01 5.17 -0.09
C LEU A 127 -14.78 6.46 0.74
N HIS A 128 -14.26 7.52 0.11
CA HIS A 128 -13.96 8.81 0.74
C HIS A 128 -12.96 8.72 1.91
N ILE A 129 -12.07 7.72 1.89
CA ILE A 129 -11.05 7.54 2.91
C ILE A 129 -9.83 8.41 2.54
N PRO A 130 -9.30 9.22 3.49
CA PRO A 130 -8.09 10.00 3.29
C PRO A 130 -6.88 9.13 2.91
N ILE A 131 -6.13 9.58 1.89
CA ILE A 131 -4.99 8.86 1.32
C ILE A 131 -3.72 9.65 1.56
N PHE A 132 -2.72 8.98 2.14
CA PHE A 132 -1.38 9.49 2.38
C PHE A 132 -0.41 8.77 1.44
N HIS A 133 0.22 9.51 0.53
CA HIS A 133 1.17 8.98 -0.43
C HIS A 133 2.59 9.41 -0.09
N MET A 134 3.42 8.45 0.30
CA MET A 134 4.87 8.66 0.50
C MET A 134 5.63 8.43 -0.80
N GLU A 135 6.74 9.11 -0.97
CA GLU A 135 7.51 9.21 -2.23
C GLU A 135 6.70 9.80 -3.40
N ALA A 136 5.77 10.67 -3.09
CA ALA A 136 4.96 11.38 -4.06
C ALA A 136 5.78 12.39 -4.88
N GLY A 137 5.27 12.76 -6.04
CA GLY A 137 5.84 13.84 -6.85
C GLY A 137 7.06 13.49 -7.70
N ASN A 138 7.64 12.32 -7.54
CA ASN A 138 8.69 11.84 -8.43
C ASN A 138 8.16 11.74 -9.87
N ARG A 139 9.01 12.00 -10.85
CA ARG A 139 8.65 11.87 -12.28
C ARG A 139 9.79 11.23 -13.05
N CYS A 140 9.41 10.38 -14.01
CA CYS A 140 10.30 9.81 -15.00
C CYS A 140 10.06 10.49 -16.34
N LYS A 141 11.11 10.61 -17.16
CA LYS A 141 10.97 11.12 -18.55
C LYS A 141 10.34 10.09 -19.49
N ASP A 142 10.45 8.81 -19.13
CA ASP A 142 9.83 7.72 -19.87
C ASP A 142 8.40 7.49 -19.35
N GLU A 143 7.42 8.00 -20.09
CA GLU A 143 6.00 7.87 -19.76
C GLU A 143 5.44 6.46 -20.04
N CYS A 144 6.20 5.60 -20.73
CA CYS A 144 5.80 4.22 -20.99
C CYS A 144 6.02 3.28 -19.80
N LEU A 145 6.74 3.73 -18.76
CA LEU A 145 6.95 2.94 -17.55
C LEU A 145 5.64 2.81 -16.76
N PRO A 146 5.23 1.58 -16.41
CA PRO A 146 4.03 1.35 -15.59
C PRO A 146 4.05 2.12 -14.27
N GLU A 147 5.22 2.23 -13.66
CA GLU A 147 5.44 2.95 -12.41
C GLU A 147 5.15 4.45 -12.55
N GLU A 148 5.46 5.06 -13.69
CA GLU A 148 5.17 6.47 -13.93
C GLU A 148 3.65 6.70 -14.03
N THR A 149 2.94 5.79 -14.69
CA THR A 149 1.47 5.82 -14.76
C THR A 149 0.86 5.68 -13.37
N ASN A 150 1.30 4.69 -12.59
CA ASN A 150 0.82 4.45 -11.23
C ASN A 150 1.04 5.69 -10.36
N ARG A 151 2.23 6.27 -10.39
CA ARG A 151 2.59 7.45 -9.61
C ARG A 151 1.70 8.64 -9.92
N ARG A 152 1.45 8.92 -11.21
CA ARG A 152 0.55 10.01 -11.63
C ARG A 152 -0.87 9.80 -11.11
N ILE A 153 -1.40 8.58 -11.22
CA ILE A 153 -2.73 8.25 -10.70
C ILE A 153 -2.79 8.50 -9.20
N VAL A 154 -1.83 7.96 -8.46
CA VAL A 154 -1.82 8.05 -7.00
C VAL A 154 -1.64 9.48 -6.51
N ASP A 155 -0.76 10.26 -7.14
CA ASP A 155 -0.56 11.68 -6.80
C ASP A 155 -1.85 12.49 -6.99
N ILE A 156 -2.56 12.29 -8.11
CA ILE A 156 -3.78 13.08 -8.42
C ILE A 156 -4.89 12.81 -7.39
N ILE A 157 -5.02 11.58 -6.91
CA ILE A 157 -6.15 11.20 -6.04
C ILE A 157 -5.83 11.22 -4.55
N SER A 158 -4.56 11.35 -4.18
CA SER A 158 -4.14 11.41 -2.77
C SER A 158 -4.50 12.74 -2.12
N CYS A 159 -4.78 12.69 -0.82
CA CYS A 159 -5.11 13.88 -0.02
C CYS A 159 -3.86 14.58 0.49
N LEU A 160 -2.83 13.82 0.79
CA LEU A 160 -1.54 14.30 1.29
C LEU A 160 -0.42 13.62 0.54
N LEU A 161 0.44 14.43 -0.07
CA LEU A 161 1.63 14.02 -0.79
C LEU A 161 2.83 14.29 0.11
N TYR A 162 3.55 13.24 0.49
CA TYR A 162 4.81 13.37 1.20
C TYR A 162 5.96 13.07 0.25
N THR A 163 6.69 14.11 -0.12
CA THR A 163 7.87 14.02 -0.99
C THR A 163 9.13 13.89 -0.13
N SER A 164 10.07 13.06 -0.55
CA SER A 164 11.40 13.09 0.03
C SER A 164 12.10 14.39 -0.37
N PRO A 165 12.73 15.11 0.55
CA PRO A 165 13.51 16.29 0.21
C PRO A 165 14.59 15.89 -0.81
N SER A 166 14.55 16.49 -2.01
CA SER A 166 15.58 16.31 -3.03
C SER A 166 16.39 17.59 -3.15
N PRO A 167 17.72 17.51 -3.37
CA PRO A 167 18.52 18.69 -3.69
C PRO A 167 18.02 19.47 -4.92
N ARG A 168 17.17 18.83 -5.74
CA ARG A 168 16.53 19.45 -6.92
C ARG A 168 15.24 20.21 -6.59
N ASP A 169 14.62 19.96 -5.44
CA ASP A 169 13.36 20.62 -5.06
C ASP A 169 13.55 22.11 -4.78
N GLY A 170 14.76 22.55 -4.41
CA GLY A 170 15.11 23.95 -4.28
C GLY A 170 15.38 24.69 -5.59
N ALA A 171 15.51 23.98 -6.72
CA ALA A 171 15.87 24.58 -8.02
C ALA A 171 14.65 24.92 -8.89
N THR A 172 13.46 24.48 -8.54
CA THR A 172 12.22 24.67 -9.34
C THR A 172 11.31 25.79 -8.84
N SER A 173 11.68 26.51 -7.79
CA SER A 173 10.93 27.68 -7.28
C SER A 173 11.57 29.01 -7.73
N ARG A 174 11.77 29.18 -9.05
CA ARG A 174 12.04 30.51 -9.65
C ARG A 174 11.32 30.64 -10.96
#